data_e9950b77e9b5105bd902f5162c1c65ae
#
_entry.id   e9950b77e9b5105bd902f5162c1c65ae
#
_cell.length_a   1.000
_cell.length_b   1.000
_cell.length_c   1.000
_cell.angle_alpha   90.00
_cell.angle_beta   90.00
_cell.angle_gamma   90.00
#
_symmetry.space_group_name_H-M   'P 1'
#
loop_
_entity.id
_entity.type
_entity.pdbx_description
1 polymer ?
#
loop_
_entity_poly.entity_id
_entity_poly.type
_entity_poly.pdbx_seq_one_letter_code
_entity_poly.pdbx_strand_id
1 'polypeptide(L)'
;RIKHQIVRAEKLPREDAARLSMANDLLLESHSGVLLIVDEKGEIDSLVTRTDLEKNEAYPDSLKDRRKSLAVGAAVTTTLAETRERAAALVAAGADFLCIDSSHGNSLHEKQVLEYLKGQYPQVDVVYGNVATAGGALRGVEWGADAIRVGKGVGSICSTSQVSLGTRSQITATYSCARAVREYCREKGIEPRVPVISDGGYAHFSAIGKGLLFADAVMLGSMLAGTDEAPSEVIYDRQGRKLKTYKGMGSLEAARRGSAARYDLPS
;
A
#
# COMPACT_ATOMS: atom_id res chain seq x y z
N ARG A 1 22.97 -14.52 -30.61
CA ARG A 1 22.80 -15.56 -29.56
C ARG A 1 22.99 -14.87 -28.22
N ILE A 2 21.93 -14.74 -27.45
CA ILE A 2 22.00 -14.26 -26.07
C ILE A 2 22.70 -15.37 -25.29
N LYS A 3 23.90 -15.09 -24.75
CA LYS A 3 24.59 -16.01 -23.84
C LYS A 3 23.87 -15.90 -22.50
N HIS A 4 23.10 -16.92 -22.16
CA HIS A 4 22.50 -17.06 -20.84
C HIS A 4 23.52 -17.71 -19.91
N GLN A 5 23.74 -17.12 -18.75
CA GLN A 5 24.43 -17.79 -17.68
C GLN A 5 23.40 -18.46 -16.79
N ILE A 6 23.59 -19.73 -16.54
CA ILE A 6 22.73 -20.53 -15.66
C ILE A 6 23.53 -20.82 -14.39
N VAL A 7 22.96 -20.48 -13.25
CA VAL A 7 23.55 -20.76 -11.94
C VAL A 7 22.57 -21.59 -11.13
N ARG A 8 23.07 -22.62 -10.46
CA ARG A 8 22.24 -23.42 -9.56
C ARG A 8 22.03 -22.70 -8.25
N ALA A 9 20.77 -22.68 -7.76
CA ALA A 9 20.36 -22.00 -6.53
C ALA A 9 21.20 -22.42 -5.30
N GLU A 10 21.62 -23.68 -5.23
CA GLU A 10 22.49 -24.25 -4.18
C GLU A 10 23.90 -23.61 -4.11
N LYS A 11 24.39 -23.02 -5.21
CA LYS A 11 25.67 -22.33 -5.27
C LYS A 11 25.61 -20.88 -4.78
N LEU A 12 24.41 -20.36 -4.56
CA LEU A 12 24.19 -19.00 -4.05
C LEU A 12 24.01 -19.06 -2.53
N PRO A 13 24.43 -18.00 -1.81
CA PRO A 13 24.17 -17.87 -0.37
C PRO A 13 22.68 -18.01 -0.04
N ARG A 14 22.39 -18.52 1.17
CA ARG A 14 20.99 -18.61 1.64
C ARG A 14 20.45 -17.27 2.13
N GLU A 15 21.31 -16.36 2.55
CA GLU A 15 20.94 -15.01 2.96
C GLU A 15 20.63 -14.16 1.72
N ASP A 16 19.45 -13.54 1.69
CA ASP A 16 18.93 -12.83 0.52
C ASP A 16 19.84 -11.70 0.02
N ALA A 17 20.45 -10.93 0.92
CA ALA A 17 21.35 -9.84 0.55
C ALA A 17 22.65 -10.36 -0.10
N ALA A 18 23.26 -11.38 0.49
CA ALA A 18 24.47 -12.02 -0.03
C ALA A 18 24.19 -12.77 -1.34
N ARG A 19 23.02 -13.41 -1.46
CA ARG A 19 22.55 -14.09 -2.67
C ARG A 19 22.42 -13.10 -3.84
N LEU A 20 21.81 -11.93 -3.58
CA LEU A 20 21.67 -10.89 -4.59
C LEU A 20 23.03 -10.32 -5.01
N SER A 21 23.91 -10.02 -4.04
CA SER A 21 25.27 -9.53 -4.34
C SER A 21 26.02 -10.50 -5.23
N MET A 22 26.05 -11.77 -4.90
CA MET A 22 26.73 -12.79 -5.71
C MET A 22 26.09 -12.96 -7.09
N ALA A 23 24.77 -12.89 -7.19
CA ALA A 23 24.09 -12.94 -8.49
C ALA A 23 24.45 -11.72 -9.36
N ASN A 24 24.63 -10.55 -8.75
CA ASN A 24 25.08 -9.33 -9.42
C ASN A 24 26.51 -9.47 -9.96
N ASP A 25 27.43 -9.97 -9.14
CA ASP A 25 28.83 -10.19 -9.55
C ASP A 25 28.91 -11.16 -10.73
N LEU A 26 28.18 -12.27 -10.66
CA LEU A 26 28.09 -13.24 -11.74
C LEU A 26 27.49 -12.66 -13.03
N LEU A 27 26.49 -11.79 -12.90
CA LEU A 27 25.88 -11.12 -14.04
C LEU A 27 26.86 -10.14 -14.71
N LEU A 28 27.63 -9.39 -13.91
CA LEU A 28 28.66 -8.47 -14.39
C LEU A 28 29.80 -9.22 -15.08
N GLU A 29 30.32 -10.28 -14.46
CA GLU A 29 31.40 -11.11 -15.01
C GLU A 29 31.00 -11.81 -16.31
N SER A 30 29.73 -12.22 -16.43
CA SER A 30 29.26 -12.96 -17.60
C SER A 30 29.12 -12.12 -18.86
N HIS A 31 29.16 -10.80 -18.75
CA HIS A 31 28.80 -9.86 -19.82
C HIS A 31 27.41 -10.17 -20.46
N SER A 32 26.58 -10.92 -19.73
CA SER A 32 25.22 -11.25 -20.12
C SER A 32 24.25 -10.18 -19.60
N GLY A 33 23.16 -9.98 -20.28
CA GLY A 33 22.07 -9.12 -19.78
C GLY A 33 21.13 -9.85 -18.80
N VAL A 34 21.28 -11.17 -18.66
CA VAL A 34 20.37 -12.05 -17.93
C VAL A 34 21.13 -13.17 -17.23
N LEU A 35 20.80 -13.43 -15.97
CA LEU A 35 21.21 -14.58 -15.18
C LEU A 35 20.00 -15.43 -14.84
N LEU A 36 20.02 -16.70 -15.23
CA LEU A 36 19.00 -17.67 -14.87
C LEU A 36 19.46 -18.44 -13.62
N ILE A 37 18.64 -18.47 -12.60
CA ILE A 37 18.84 -19.26 -11.40
C ILE A 37 17.91 -20.47 -11.50
N VAL A 38 18.47 -21.67 -11.40
CA VAL A 38 17.73 -22.93 -11.51
C VAL A 38 17.80 -23.70 -10.19
N ASP A 39 16.76 -24.45 -9.88
CA ASP A 39 16.68 -25.34 -8.72
C ASP A 39 17.51 -26.62 -8.92
N GLU A 40 17.41 -27.54 -7.95
CA GLU A 40 18.08 -28.84 -7.98
C GLU A 40 17.65 -29.72 -9.16
N LYS A 41 16.42 -29.52 -9.66
CA LYS A 41 15.86 -30.26 -10.79
C LYS A 41 16.21 -29.64 -12.14
N GLY A 42 16.83 -28.44 -12.13
CA GLY A 42 17.13 -27.69 -13.34
C GLY A 42 15.95 -26.85 -13.85
N GLU A 43 14.89 -26.69 -13.05
CA GLU A 43 13.77 -25.81 -13.35
C GLU A 43 14.12 -24.35 -12.97
N ILE A 44 13.54 -23.38 -13.67
CA ILE A 44 13.81 -21.96 -13.41
C ILE A 44 13.20 -21.58 -12.06
N ASP A 45 14.05 -21.24 -11.08
CA ASP A 45 13.67 -20.69 -9.79
C ASP A 45 13.47 -19.17 -9.87
N SER A 46 14.45 -18.47 -10.46
CA SER A 46 14.40 -17.02 -10.57
C SER A 46 15.27 -16.51 -11.73
N LEU A 47 15.04 -15.23 -12.07
CA LEU A 47 15.72 -14.53 -13.15
C LEU A 47 16.22 -13.17 -12.60
N VAL A 48 17.49 -12.83 -12.88
CA VAL A 48 18.07 -11.53 -12.57
C VAL A 48 18.52 -10.87 -13.87
N THR A 49 18.13 -9.61 -14.06
CA THR A 49 18.51 -8.84 -15.25
C THR A 49 19.38 -7.64 -14.87
N ARG A 50 20.16 -7.14 -15.82
CA ARG A 50 20.93 -5.91 -15.62
C ARG A 50 20.03 -4.72 -15.30
N THR A 51 18.85 -4.64 -15.88
CA THR A 51 17.86 -3.60 -15.59
C THR A 51 17.39 -3.64 -14.13
N ASP A 52 17.31 -4.82 -13.52
CA ASP A 52 16.93 -4.95 -12.10
C ASP A 52 18.03 -4.40 -11.21
N LEU A 53 19.30 -4.61 -11.57
CA LEU A 53 20.45 -4.03 -10.86
C LEU A 53 20.46 -2.51 -10.96
N GLU A 54 20.34 -1.98 -12.17
CA GLU A 54 20.31 -0.54 -12.43
C GLU A 54 19.15 0.14 -11.67
N LYS A 55 17.98 -0.49 -11.62
CA LYS A 55 16.84 -0.02 -10.82
C LYS A 55 17.11 -0.06 -9.31
N ASN A 56 17.79 -1.10 -8.82
CA ASN A 56 18.15 -1.18 -7.41
C ASN A 56 19.15 -0.10 -7.00
N GLU A 57 20.10 0.22 -7.87
CA GLU A 57 21.08 1.30 -7.65
C GLU A 57 20.42 2.70 -7.76
N ALA A 58 19.55 2.88 -8.75
CA ALA A 58 18.86 4.16 -8.97
C ALA A 58 17.80 4.46 -7.87
N TYR A 59 17.19 3.43 -7.29
CA TYR A 59 16.12 3.55 -6.30
C TYR A 59 16.39 2.69 -5.05
N PRO A 60 17.44 2.97 -4.28
CA PRO A 60 17.84 2.15 -3.12
C PRO A 60 16.79 2.15 -2.00
N ASP A 61 16.07 3.27 -1.84
CA ASP A 61 15.07 3.47 -0.78
C ASP A 61 13.67 2.95 -1.15
N SER A 62 13.51 2.28 -2.31
CA SER A 62 12.23 1.69 -2.68
C SER A 62 11.83 0.60 -1.67
N LEU A 63 10.58 0.64 -1.21
CA LEU A 63 10.03 -0.42 -0.36
C LEU A 63 9.90 -1.71 -1.17
N LYS A 64 10.65 -2.72 -0.77
CA LYS A 64 10.73 -4.03 -1.45
C LYS A 64 10.49 -5.16 -0.46
N ASP A 65 9.92 -6.23 -0.94
CA ASP A 65 9.80 -7.49 -0.22
C ASP A 65 11.17 -8.22 -0.11
N ARG A 66 11.18 -9.41 0.50
CA ARG A 66 12.39 -10.24 0.63
C ARG A 66 12.94 -10.71 -0.72
N ARG A 67 12.09 -10.79 -1.75
CA ARG A 67 12.48 -11.15 -3.13
C ARG A 67 12.96 -9.97 -3.97
N LYS A 68 13.04 -8.78 -3.36
CA LYS A 68 13.37 -7.51 -4.02
C LYS A 68 12.32 -7.02 -5.03
N SER A 69 11.13 -7.57 -5.00
CA SER A 69 9.95 -7.02 -5.69
C SER A 69 9.40 -5.82 -4.91
N LEU A 70 8.80 -4.87 -5.61
CA LEU A 70 8.13 -3.74 -4.93
C LEU A 70 6.99 -4.25 -4.04
N ALA A 71 6.96 -3.79 -2.80
CA ALA A 71 5.88 -4.14 -1.88
C ALA A 71 4.55 -3.56 -2.37
N VAL A 72 3.52 -4.39 -2.38
CA VAL A 72 2.18 -4.06 -2.91
C VAL A 72 1.11 -4.29 -1.87
N GLY A 73 0.37 -3.23 -1.55
CA GLY A 73 -0.85 -3.33 -0.76
C GLY A 73 -2.10 -3.37 -1.62
N ALA A 74 -3.11 -4.12 -1.16
CA ALA A 74 -4.38 -4.23 -1.86
C ALA A 74 -5.58 -3.90 -0.97
N ALA A 75 -6.57 -3.22 -1.54
CA ALA A 75 -7.76 -2.80 -0.79
C ALA A 75 -8.81 -3.92 -0.70
N VAL A 76 -9.41 -4.05 0.47
CA VAL A 76 -10.61 -4.86 0.74
C VAL A 76 -11.75 -3.98 1.24
N THR A 77 -12.98 -4.49 1.18
CA THR A 77 -14.17 -3.73 1.58
C THR A 77 -14.47 -3.88 3.07
N THR A 78 -15.46 -3.12 3.56
CA THR A 78 -16.01 -3.29 4.91
C THR A 78 -17.12 -4.35 4.98
N THR A 79 -17.52 -4.92 3.85
CA THR A 79 -18.51 -6.01 3.77
C THR A 79 -17.80 -7.34 3.93
N LEU A 80 -18.05 -8.05 5.02
CA LEU A 80 -17.35 -9.30 5.33
C LEU A 80 -17.49 -10.38 4.24
N ALA A 81 -18.64 -10.50 3.61
CA ALA A 81 -18.90 -11.48 2.55
C ALA A 81 -17.97 -11.23 1.33
N GLU A 82 -17.92 -9.99 0.84
CA GLU A 82 -17.06 -9.59 -0.28
C GLU A 82 -15.57 -9.69 0.08
N THR A 83 -15.23 -9.32 1.33
CA THR A 83 -13.84 -9.37 1.79
C THR A 83 -13.31 -10.78 1.84
N ARG A 84 -14.12 -11.78 2.17
CA ARG A 84 -13.69 -13.20 2.21
C ARG A 84 -13.17 -13.67 0.86
N GLU A 85 -13.93 -13.44 -0.19
CA GLU A 85 -13.55 -13.85 -1.54
C GLU A 85 -12.36 -13.04 -2.06
N ARG A 86 -12.44 -11.71 -1.91
CA ARG A 86 -11.43 -10.79 -2.40
C ARG A 86 -10.07 -10.97 -1.70
N ALA A 87 -10.05 -11.10 -0.37
CA ALA A 87 -8.81 -11.28 0.38
C ALA A 87 -8.12 -12.58 0.01
N ALA A 88 -8.87 -13.69 -0.16
CA ALA A 88 -8.30 -14.96 -0.60
C ALA A 88 -7.58 -14.83 -1.95
N ALA A 89 -8.22 -14.18 -2.92
CA ALA A 89 -7.62 -13.94 -4.23
C ALA A 89 -6.38 -13.02 -4.18
N LEU A 90 -6.43 -11.94 -3.38
CA LEU A 90 -5.33 -11.00 -3.24
C LEU A 90 -4.10 -11.62 -2.54
N VAL A 91 -4.33 -12.38 -1.47
CA VAL A 91 -3.25 -13.10 -0.77
C VAL A 91 -2.63 -14.16 -1.67
N ALA A 92 -3.44 -14.91 -2.41
CA ALA A 92 -2.95 -15.89 -3.39
C ALA A 92 -2.16 -15.23 -4.54
N ALA A 93 -2.52 -14.00 -4.92
CA ALA A 93 -1.80 -13.20 -5.91
C ALA A 93 -0.49 -12.57 -5.37
N GLY A 94 -0.20 -12.69 -4.07
CA GLY A 94 1.04 -12.20 -3.47
C GLY A 94 0.98 -10.76 -2.96
N ALA A 95 -0.19 -10.27 -2.56
CA ALA A 95 -0.28 -8.98 -1.87
C ALA A 95 0.49 -9.03 -0.53
N ASP A 96 1.37 -8.05 -0.29
CA ASP A 96 2.20 -8.00 0.92
C ASP A 96 1.38 -7.55 2.14
N PHE A 97 0.41 -6.67 1.94
CA PHE A 97 -0.51 -6.25 2.99
C PHE A 97 -1.91 -5.96 2.44
N LEU A 98 -2.91 -6.01 3.31
CA LEU A 98 -4.28 -5.65 2.98
C LEU A 98 -4.67 -4.33 3.66
N CYS A 99 -5.44 -3.51 2.96
CA CYS A 99 -5.93 -2.24 3.47
C CYS A 99 -7.46 -2.25 3.46
N ILE A 100 -8.08 -2.10 4.63
CA ILE A 100 -9.53 -1.97 4.71
C ILE A 100 -9.93 -0.58 4.19
N ASP A 101 -10.70 -0.53 3.12
CA ASP A 101 -11.11 0.73 2.48
C ASP A 101 -12.46 1.19 3.02
N SER A 102 -12.44 2.22 3.85
CA SER A 102 -13.60 2.76 4.54
C SER A 102 -13.57 4.28 4.59
N SER A 103 -14.72 4.91 4.42
CA SER A 103 -14.89 6.34 4.68
C SER A 103 -14.96 6.67 6.19
N HIS A 104 -15.23 5.67 7.04
CA HIS A 104 -15.33 5.79 8.49
C HIS A 104 -15.00 4.48 9.19
N GLY A 105 -13.72 4.30 9.52
CA GLY A 105 -13.19 3.05 10.08
C GLY A 105 -13.65 2.69 11.49
N ASN A 106 -14.09 3.67 12.28
CA ASN A 106 -14.53 3.40 13.64
C ASN A 106 -15.94 2.80 13.68
N SER A 107 -16.11 1.59 13.12
CA SER A 107 -17.37 0.86 13.02
C SER A 107 -17.22 -0.61 13.41
N LEU A 108 -18.34 -1.25 13.82
CA LEU A 108 -18.36 -2.69 14.11
C LEU A 108 -18.12 -3.54 12.86
N HIS A 109 -18.55 -3.08 11.69
CA HIS A 109 -18.32 -3.79 10.43
C HIS A 109 -16.83 -3.91 10.13
N GLU A 110 -16.09 -2.82 10.30
CA GLU A 110 -14.65 -2.82 10.07
C GLU A 110 -13.90 -3.66 11.11
N LYS A 111 -14.35 -3.62 12.38
CA LYS A 111 -13.85 -4.52 13.41
C LYS A 111 -13.98 -5.99 12.99
N GLN A 112 -15.16 -6.40 12.53
CA GLN A 112 -15.42 -7.78 12.10
C GLN A 112 -14.52 -8.19 10.91
N VAL A 113 -14.32 -7.28 9.96
CA VAL A 113 -13.42 -7.52 8.82
C VAL A 113 -11.98 -7.65 9.28
N LEU A 114 -11.51 -6.75 10.15
CA LEU A 114 -10.16 -6.80 10.71
C LEU A 114 -9.91 -8.12 11.46
N GLU A 115 -10.81 -8.49 12.38
CA GLU A 115 -10.71 -9.73 13.15
C GLU A 115 -10.69 -10.97 12.24
N TYR A 116 -11.54 -10.98 11.19
CA TYR A 116 -11.53 -12.04 10.20
C TYR A 116 -10.17 -12.14 9.46
N LEU A 117 -9.66 -11.01 8.96
CA LEU A 117 -8.40 -10.98 8.22
C LEU A 117 -7.22 -11.43 9.08
N LYS A 118 -7.12 -10.93 10.30
CA LYS A 118 -6.05 -11.31 11.24
C LYS A 118 -6.16 -12.79 11.68
N GLY A 119 -7.37 -13.31 11.83
CA GLY A 119 -7.57 -14.72 12.15
C GLY A 119 -7.29 -15.66 10.97
N GLN A 120 -7.64 -15.26 9.74
CA GLN A 120 -7.50 -16.10 8.57
C GLN A 120 -6.11 -15.99 7.92
N TYR A 121 -5.48 -14.82 7.98
CA TYR A 121 -4.20 -14.52 7.33
C TYR A 121 -3.24 -13.85 8.33
N PRO A 122 -2.82 -14.54 9.40
CA PRO A 122 -2.00 -13.95 10.47
C PRO A 122 -0.62 -13.47 9.97
N GLN A 123 -0.18 -13.96 8.81
CA GLN A 123 1.10 -13.59 8.18
C GLN A 123 1.00 -12.34 7.30
N VAL A 124 -0.21 -11.81 7.07
CA VAL A 124 -0.45 -10.63 6.21
C VAL A 124 -0.78 -9.45 7.09
N ASP A 125 -0.07 -8.35 6.90
CA ASP A 125 -0.33 -7.11 7.61
C ASP A 125 -1.65 -6.48 7.15
N VAL A 126 -2.42 -5.94 8.09
CA VAL A 126 -3.70 -5.30 7.83
C VAL A 126 -3.69 -3.84 8.27
N VAL A 127 -3.87 -2.95 7.30
CA VAL A 127 -4.04 -1.51 7.52
C VAL A 127 -5.51 -1.20 7.79
N TYR A 128 -5.77 -0.66 8.98
CA TYR A 128 -7.10 -0.26 9.42
C TYR A 128 -7.34 1.24 9.25
N GLY A 129 -8.50 1.64 8.86
CA GLY A 129 -8.93 3.05 8.70
C GLY A 129 -9.92 3.22 7.54
N ASN A 130 -10.47 4.43 7.31
CA ASN A 130 -9.87 5.68 7.78
C ASN A 130 -10.46 6.16 9.11
N VAL A 131 -9.62 6.66 9.95
CA VAL A 131 -9.99 7.31 11.20
C VAL A 131 -9.51 8.77 11.23
N ALA A 132 -10.11 9.60 12.09
CA ALA A 132 -9.71 11.00 12.24
C ALA A 132 -9.56 11.42 13.71
N THR A 133 -9.72 10.50 14.65
CA THR A 133 -9.67 10.76 16.09
C THR A 133 -8.75 9.79 16.80
N ALA A 134 -8.13 10.24 17.90
CA ALA A 134 -7.30 9.39 18.76
C ALA A 134 -8.02 8.12 19.21
N GLY A 135 -9.27 8.23 19.68
CA GLY A 135 -10.05 7.08 20.12
C GLY A 135 -10.32 6.07 19.00
N GLY A 136 -10.56 6.54 17.76
CA GLY A 136 -10.71 5.66 16.60
C GLY A 136 -9.41 4.93 16.26
N ALA A 137 -8.28 5.63 16.35
CA ALA A 137 -6.96 5.03 16.11
C ALA A 137 -6.60 3.98 17.17
N LEU A 138 -6.85 4.27 18.45
CA LEU A 138 -6.59 3.34 19.54
C LEU A 138 -7.42 2.05 19.40
N ARG A 139 -8.69 2.16 19.01
CA ARG A 139 -9.51 0.96 18.75
C ARG A 139 -8.94 0.08 17.66
N GLY A 140 -8.39 0.67 16.60
CA GLY A 140 -7.71 -0.13 15.57
C GLY A 140 -6.53 -0.92 16.14
N VAL A 141 -5.71 -0.30 16.98
CA VAL A 141 -4.60 -0.98 17.67
C VAL A 141 -5.12 -2.09 18.60
N GLU A 142 -6.16 -1.79 19.40
CA GLU A 142 -6.77 -2.75 20.32
C GLU A 142 -7.40 -3.95 19.60
N TRP A 143 -7.89 -3.75 18.39
CA TRP A 143 -8.47 -4.80 17.56
C TRP A 143 -7.42 -5.58 16.75
N GLY A 144 -6.13 -5.22 16.87
CA GLY A 144 -5.03 -5.96 16.28
C GLY A 144 -4.61 -5.51 14.88
N ALA A 145 -4.88 -4.27 14.50
CA ALA A 145 -4.37 -3.70 13.25
C ALA A 145 -2.85 -3.56 13.28
N ASP A 146 -2.20 -3.85 12.16
CA ASP A 146 -0.75 -3.71 11.99
C ASP A 146 -0.35 -2.27 11.61
N ALA A 147 -1.27 -1.49 11.03
CA ALA A 147 -1.09 -0.07 10.77
C ALA A 147 -2.41 0.70 10.83
N ILE A 148 -2.34 2.00 11.14
CA ILE A 148 -3.52 2.87 11.23
C ILE A 148 -3.49 3.91 10.11
N ARG A 149 -4.55 3.95 9.27
CA ARG A 149 -4.73 4.94 8.21
C ARG A 149 -5.61 6.09 8.70
N VAL A 150 -5.06 7.32 8.65
CA VAL A 150 -5.68 8.53 9.19
C VAL A 150 -6.02 9.51 8.09
N GLY A 151 -7.28 9.95 8.04
CA GLY A 151 -7.77 10.96 7.11
C GLY A 151 -9.24 10.72 6.78
N LYS A 152 -10.07 11.76 6.87
CA LYS A 152 -11.49 11.67 6.55
C LYS A 152 -11.93 12.87 5.73
N GLY A 153 -12.36 12.63 4.50
CA GLY A 153 -12.92 13.66 3.63
C GLY A 153 -11.92 14.68 3.08
N VAL A 154 -10.62 14.43 3.19
CA VAL A 154 -9.54 15.36 2.81
C VAL A 154 -8.98 15.14 1.40
N GLY A 155 -9.34 14.06 0.74
CA GLY A 155 -8.93 13.80 -0.66
C GLY A 155 -9.51 14.83 -1.61
N SER A 156 -8.77 15.22 -2.65
CA SER A 156 -9.17 16.26 -3.61
C SER A 156 -10.48 15.99 -4.34
N ILE A 157 -10.85 14.72 -4.47
CA ILE A 157 -12.08 14.25 -5.14
C ILE A 157 -13.09 13.66 -4.14
N CYS A 158 -12.82 13.77 -2.83
CA CYS A 158 -13.66 13.16 -1.80
C CYS A 158 -14.86 14.04 -1.50
N SER A 159 -16.06 13.49 -1.62
CA SER A 159 -17.32 14.16 -1.27
C SER A 159 -17.75 13.95 0.19
N THR A 160 -17.07 13.09 0.94
CA THR A 160 -17.43 12.74 2.33
C THR A 160 -17.56 13.97 3.22
N SER A 161 -16.65 14.96 3.08
CA SER A 161 -16.71 16.19 3.88
C SER A 161 -17.96 17.02 3.61
N GLN A 162 -18.46 17.00 2.38
CA GLN A 162 -19.67 17.75 1.96
C GLN A 162 -20.95 17.03 2.39
N VAL A 163 -20.94 15.70 2.34
CA VAL A 163 -22.12 14.87 2.65
C VAL A 163 -22.29 14.64 4.15
N SER A 164 -21.21 14.23 4.84
CA SER A 164 -21.29 13.87 6.27
C SER A 164 -21.05 15.05 7.21
N LEU A 165 -20.58 16.20 6.70
CA LEU A 165 -20.16 17.38 7.48
C LEU A 165 -19.14 17.08 8.59
N GLY A 166 -18.70 15.82 8.70
CA GLY A 166 -17.80 15.28 9.73
C GLY A 166 -16.39 15.09 9.20
N THR A 167 -15.63 16.18 9.10
CA THR A 167 -14.23 16.16 8.69
C THR A 167 -13.33 16.78 9.74
N ARG A 168 -12.05 16.56 9.63
CA ARG A 168 -11.01 17.16 10.48
C ARG A 168 -9.81 17.53 9.62
N SER A 169 -9.15 18.65 9.95
CA SER A 169 -7.89 19.03 9.29
C SER A 169 -6.89 17.87 9.35
N GLN A 170 -6.30 17.51 8.20
CA GLN A 170 -5.46 16.33 8.05
C GLN A 170 -4.28 16.31 9.02
N ILE A 171 -3.55 17.41 9.14
CA ILE A 171 -2.39 17.47 10.05
C ILE A 171 -2.83 17.34 11.51
N THR A 172 -3.94 17.97 11.90
CA THR A 172 -4.49 17.85 13.25
C THR A 172 -4.95 16.43 13.56
N ALA A 173 -5.61 15.75 12.62
CA ALA A 173 -6.02 14.36 12.76
C ALA A 173 -4.80 13.45 12.89
N THR A 174 -3.83 13.59 11.99
CA THR A 174 -2.59 12.82 11.98
C THR A 174 -1.82 12.97 13.29
N TYR A 175 -1.57 14.21 13.73
CA TYR A 175 -0.89 14.47 15.00
C TYR A 175 -1.60 13.82 16.19
N SER A 176 -2.92 14.00 16.30
CA SER A 176 -3.69 13.46 17.42
C SER A 176 -3.69 11.93 17.45
N CYS A 177 -3.87 11.28 16.29
CA CYS A 177 -3.88 9.83 16.19
C CYS A 177 -2.48 9.25 16.45
N ALA A 178 -1.45 9.79 15.79
CA ALA A 178 -0.09 9.30 15.92
C ALA A 178 0.45 9.45 17.35
N ARG A 179 0.16 10.57 18.01
CA ARG A 179 0.51 10.77 19.39
C ARG A 179 -0.14 9.72 20.28
N ALA A 180 -1.45 9.52 20.17
CA ALA A 180 -2.19 8.55 20.98
C ALA A 180 -1.68 7.12 20.75
N VAL A 181 -1.46 6.71 19.50
CA VAL A 181 -0.92 5.38 19.16
C VAL A 181 0.47 5.18 19.75
N ARG A 182 1.37 6.17 19.64
CA ARG A 182 2.73 6.10 20.22
C ARG A 182 2.70 5.96 21.74
N GLU A 183 1.88 6.77 22.41
CA GLU A 183 1.72 6.73 23.88
C GLU A 183 1.18 5.36 24.31
N TYR A 184 0.14 4.87 23.66
CA TYR A 184 -0.47 3.57 23.96
C TYR A 184 0.48 2.40 23.72
N CYS A 185 1.17 2.35 22.58
CA CYS A 185 2.16 1.29 22.30
C CYS A 185 3.27 1.28 23.35
N ARG A 186 3.79 2.44 23.73
CA ARG A 186 4.80 2.57 24.78
C ARG A 186 4.30 2.06 26.14
N GLU A 187 3.08 2.43 26.53
CA GLU A 187 2.48 2.01 27.80
C GLU A 187 2.20 0.51 27.86
N LYS A 188 1.85 -0.08 26.72
CA LYS A 188 1.55 -1.51 26.59
C LYS A 188 2.74 -2.39 26.22
N GLY A 189 3.91 -1.79 25.96
CA GLY A 189 5.10 -2.54 25.52
C GLY A 189 4.92 -3.20 24.16
N ILE A 190 4.15 -2.58 23.24
CA ILE A 190 3.95 -3.09 21.88
C ILE A 190 5.16 -2.70 21.01
N GLU A 191 5.94 -3.72 20.60
CA GLU A 191 7.11 -3.56 19.75
C GLU A 191 7.10 -4.59 18.59
N PRO A 192 7.33 -4.15 17.34
CA PRO A 192 7.45 -2.75 16.94
C PRO A 192 6.13 -2.00 17.13
N ARG A 193 6.19 -0.69 17.36
CA ARG A 193 4.97 0.12 17.50
C ARG A 193 4.15 0.11 16.21
N VAL A 194 2.84 0.20 16.34
CA VAL A 194 1.92 0.28 15.19
C VAL A 194 2.16 1.59 14.43
N PRO A 195 2.51 1.55 13.12
CA PRO A 195 2.73 2.74 12.32
C PRO A 195 1.43 3.46 11.97
N VAL A 196 1.57 4.76 11.69
CA VAL A 196 0.46 5.62 11.26
C VAL A 196 0.71 6.13 9.86
N ILE A 197 -0.26 5.93 8.98
CA ILE A 197 -0.28 6.41 7.60
C ILE A 197 -1.21 7.60 7.52
N SER A 198 -0.71 8.76 7.07
CA SER A 198 -1.53 9.95 6.85
C SER A 198 -2.05 9.98 5.42
N ASP A 199 -3.37 9.84 5.24
CA ASP A 199 -4.00 9.61 3.94
C ASP A 199 -4.78 10.83 3.45
N GLY A 200 -4.34 11.36 2.30
CA GLY A 200 -5.03 12.41 1.55
C GLY A 200 -4.72 13.84 1.98
N GLY A 201 -5.12 14.79 1.12
CA GLY A 201 -4.92 16.22 1.36
C GLY A 201 -3.51 16.73 1.01
N TYR A 202 -2.66 15.92 0.43
CA TYR A 202 -1.30 16.26 0.04
C TYR A 202 -1.23 16.67 -1.43
N ALA A 203 -1.20 17.96 -1.68
CA ALA A 203 -1.11 18.53 -3.04
C ALA A 203 0.29 19.05 -3.39
N HIS A 204 1.19 19.17 -2.42
CA HIS A 204 2.52 19.75 -2.57
C HIS A 204 3.53 19.02 -1.67
N PHE A 205 4.81 19.03 -2.07
CA PHE A 205 5.89 18.40 -1.29
C PHE A 205 6.01 18.94 0.14
N SER A 206 5.79 20.24 0.33
CA SER A 206 5.80 20.83 1.68
C SER A 206 4.69 20.27 2.59
N ALA A 207 3.54 19.90 2.03
CA ALA A 207 2.47 19.28 2.80
C ALA A 207 2.84 17.83 3.17
N ILE A 208 3.50 17.07 2.27
CA ILE A 208 4.04 15.75 2.54
C ILE A 208 5.01 15.82 3.72
N GLY A 209 5.98 16.74 3.67
CA GLY A 209 6.94 16.94 4.77
C GLY A 209 6.26 17.22 6.11
N LYS A 210 5.20 18.04 6.13
CA LYS A 210 4.41 18.27 7.35
C LYS A 210 3.70 17.01 7.85
N GLY A 211 3.18 16.18 6.94
CA GLY A 211 2.57 14.90 7.30
C GLY A 211 3.57 13.96 7.96
N LEU A 212 4.77 13.84 7.38
CA LEU A 212 5.84 12.96 7.84
C LEU A 212 6.49 13.41 9.15
N LEU A 213 6.26 14.63 9.63
CA LEU A 213 6.65 15.03 10.99
C LEU A 213 5.90 14.21 12.06
N PHE A 214 4.72 13.71 11.76
CA PHE A 214 3.86 13.02 12.71
C PHE A 214 3.56 11.58 12.32
N ALA A 215 3.40 11.30 11.03
CA ALA A 215 3.11 9.98 10.49
C ALA A 215 4.39 9.26 10.02
N ASP A 216 4.30 7.94 9.92
CA ASP A 216 5.38 7.09 9.40
C ASP A 216 5.39 7.03 7.88
N ALA A 217 4.22 7.23 7.28
CA ALA A 217 4.04 7.30 5.83
C ALA A 217 2.90 8.26 5.46
N VAL A 218 2.88 8.70 4.21
CA VAL A 218 1.76 9.44 3.61
C VAL A 218 1.18 8.68 2.44
N MET A 219 -0.13 8.72 2.27
CA MET A 219 -0.82 8.15 1.13
C MET A 219 -1.23 9.26 0.17
N LEU A 220 -0.79 9.14 -1.08
CA LEU A 220 -0.98 10.11 -2.14
C LEU A 220 -1.96 9.60 -3.18
N GLY A 221 -2.88 10.44 -3.61
CA GLY A 221 -3.83 10.14 -4.69
C GLY A 221 -3.58 11.05 -5.90
N SER A 222 -4.05 12.29 -5.82
CA SER A 222 -4.04 13.24 -6.94
C SER A 222 -2.65 13.56 -7.50
N MET A 223 -1.62 13.57 -6.66
CA MET A 223 -0.25 13.82 -7.12
C MET A 223 0.27 12.72 -8.06
N LEU A 224 -0.23 11.48 -7.90
CA LEU A 224 0.17 10.34 -8.71
C LEU A 224 -0.82 10.03 -9.84
N ALA A 225 -2.05 10.57 -9.78
CA ALA A 225 -3.10 10.26 -10.75
C ALA A 225 -2.78 10.72 -12.19
N GLY A 226 -1.91 11.72 -12.35
CA GLY A 226 -1.49 12.26 -13.65
C GLY A 226 -0.21 11.65 -14.22
N THR A 227 0.44 10.73 -13.50
CA THR A 227 1.68 10.09 -13.96
C THR A 227 1.41 9.12 -15.11
N ASP A 228 2.44 8.78 -15.88
CA ASP A 228 2.30 7.86 -17.01
C ASP A 228 1.91 6.45 -16.57
N GLU A 229 2.34 6.03 -15.38
CA GLU A 229 2.03 4.74 -14.75
C GLU A 229 0.57 4.62 -14.31
N ALA A 230 -0.14 5.72 -14.04
CA ALA A 230 -1.56 5.67 -13.68
C ALA A 230 -2.40 5.11 -14.85
N PRO A 231 -3.31 4.14 -14.60
CA PRO A 231 -3.99 3.38 -15.67
C PRO A 231 -5.15 4.13 -16.34
N SER A 232 -5.32 5.44 -16.11
CA SER A 232 -6.39 6.24 -16.73
C SER A 232 -6.10 6.56 -18.19
N GLU A 233 -7.14 6.68 -18.99
CA GLU A 233 -7.02 7.15 -20.36
C GLU A 233 -6.45 8.56 -20.43
N VAL A 234 -5.58 8.77 -21.43
CA VAL A 234 -5.03 10.09 -21.72
C VAL A 234 -5.99 10.85 -22.63
N ILE A 235 -6.36 12.04 -22.21
CA ILE A 235 -7.12 12.98 -23.01
C ILE A 235 -6.32 14.27 -23.22
N TYR A 236 -6.61 15.00 -24.27
CA TYR A 236 -5.96 16.29 -24.56
C TYR A 236 -6.96 17.42 -24.45
N ASP A 237 -6.58 18.50 -23.80
CA ASP A 237 -7.39 19.70 -23.77
C ASP A 237 -7.24 20.52 -25.07
N ARG A 238 -7.97 21.65 -25.14
CA ARG A 238 -7.93 22.53 -26.33
C ARG A 238 -6.56 23.18 -26.57
N GLN A 239 -5.69 23.21 -25.56
CA GLN A 239 -4.32 23.72 -25.64
C GLN A 239 -3.31 22.60 -25.93
N GLY A 240 -3.75 21.37 -26.16
CA GLY A 240 -2.87 20.22 -26.41
C GLY A 240 -2.19 19.65 -25.16
N ARG A 241 -2.62 20.05 -23.95
CA ARG A 241 -2.04 19.51 -22.71
C ARG A 241 -2.60 18.13 -22.42
N LYS A 242 -1.72 17.22 -22.06
CA LYS A 242 -2.04 15.84 -21.67
C LYS A 242 -2.75 15.85 -20.30
N LEU A 243 -3.91 15.27 -20.22
CA LEU A 243 -4.72 15.14 -19.03
C LEU A 243 -5.09 13.68 -18.80
N LYS A 244 -5.38 13.32 -17.55
CA LYS A 244 -5.95 12.02 -17.16
C LYS A 244 -7.20 12.22 -16.31
N THR A 245 -8.19 11.36 -16.50
CA THR A 245 -9.37 11.37 -15.65
C THR A 245 -9.03 10.82 -14.26
N TYR A 246 -9.44 11.54 -13.22
CA TYR A 246 -9.27 11.13 -11.84
C TYR A 246 -10.63 11.17 -11.12
N LYS A 247 -11.05 10.00 -10.59
CA LYS A 247 -12.39 9.79 -10.02
C LYS A 247 -12.28 9.29 -8.59
N GLY A 248 -13.16 9.77 -7.72
CA GLY A 248 -13.28 9.26 -6.36
C GLY A 248 -14.20 8.05 -6.29
N MET A 249 -13.94 7.14 -5.37
CA MET A 249 -14.79 5.98 -5.11
C MET A 249 -16.21 6.36 -4.66
N GLY A 250 -16.38 7.53 -4.04
CA GLY A 250 -17.69 8.10 -3.69
C GLY A 250 -18.38 8.88 -4.80
N SER A 251 -17.84 8.91 -6.04
CA SER A 251 -18.50 9.58 -7.16
C SER A 251 -19.68 8.76 -7.70
N LEU A 252 -20.67 9.43 -8.32
CA LEU A 252 -21.81 8.76 -8.97
C LEU A 252 -21.38 7.74 -10.02
N GLU A 253 -20.27 7.99 -10.71
CA GLU A 253 -19.76 7.06 -11.72
C GLU A 253 -19.14 5.82 -11.07
N ALA A 254 -18.41 5.98 -9.97
CA ALA A 254 -17.91 4.84 -9.20
C ALA A 254 -19.07 4.05 -8.57
N ALA A 255 -20.13 4.73 -8.10
CA ALA A 255 -21.33 4.10 -7.60
C ALA A 255 -21.98 3.18 -8.65
N ARG A 256 -22.13 3.66 -9.88
CA ARG A 256 -22.64 2.85 -11.02
C ARG A 256 -21.76 1.64 -11.37
N ARG A 257 -20.49 1.66 -10.98
CA ARG A 257 -19.54 0.56 -11.16
C ARG A 257 -19.41 -0.35 -9.92
N GLY A 258 -20.31 -0.24 -8.94
CA GLY A 258 -20.40 -1.13 -7.77
C GLY A 258 -19.88 -0.56 -6.46
N SER A 259 -19.49 0.73 -6.38
CA SER A 259 -19.07 1.33 -5.10
C SER A 259 -20.22 1.92 -4.28
N ALA A 260 -21.46 1.89 -4.78
CA ALA A 260 -22.62 2.53 -4.16
C ALA A 260 -22.83 2.08 -2.70
N ALA A 261 -22.77 0.78 -2.45
CA ALA A 261 -22.98 0.21 -1.11
C ALA A 261 -21.95 0.66 -0.06
N ARG A 262 -20.75 1.06 -0.48
CA ARG A 262 -19.68 1.53 0.43
C ARG A 262 -19.89 2.95 0.93
N TYR A 263 -20.64 3.73 0.18
CA TYR A 263 -20.79 5.16 0.40
C TYR A 263 -22.24 5.59 0.60
N ASP A 264 -23.16 4.63 0.84
CA ASP A 264 -24.60 4.88 0.98
C ASP A 264 -25.16 5.76 -0.15
N LEU A 265 -24.68 5.55 -1.37
CA LEU A 265 -25.15 6.28 -2.53
C LEU A 265 -26.35 5.57 -3.15
N PRO A 266 -27.34 6.31 -3.68
CA PRO A 266 -28.46 5.69 -4.42
C PRO A 266 -27.92 4.92 -5.62
N SER A 267 -28.40 3.69 -5.77
CA SER A 267 -28.08 2.77 -6.87
C SER A 267 -28.63 3.26 -8.20
#